data_9327297fc846b368754cec518e986d1a
#
_entry.id   9327297fc846b368754cec518e986d1a
#
_cell.length_a   1.000
_cell.length_b   1.000
_cell.length_c   1.000
_cell.angle_alpha   90.00
_cell.angle_beta   90.00
_cell.angle_gamma   90.00
#
_symmetry.space_group_name_H-M   'P 1'
#
loop_
_entity.id
_entity.type
_entity.pdbx_description
1 polymer ?
#
loop_
_entity_poly.entity_id
_entity_poly.type
_entity_poly.pdbx_seq_one_letter_code
_entity_poly.pdbx_strand_id
1 'polypeptide(L)'
;EMCIRDRVGGLHPLTLVTNQIIDVFSGMGFSVGTFPEIEDDDHNFTRLNVPKDHPARDMQDTFYLSDEFLLRTQTSGGQIRTMDVQKPPIKILMPGRVFRSDSDATHSPMFHQMEGLVVDKGITLGDLQGALNTFVQKLFGADTRTRLRPSYFPFTEPSVEVDVSCFECHGKGCPLCKHTGWIEVLGGGVVNRKVLENCNIDPDEYSGFAFGIGIERIAMLKYGINNIGLMFENDLRFLEQFKG
;
A
#
# COMPACT_ATOMS: atom_id res chain seq x y z
N GLU A 1 -9.18 -22.83 -40.60
CA GLU A 1 -8.41 -21.69 -40.00
C GLU A 1 -9.13 -21.25 -38.73
N MET A 2 -8.59 -21.63 -37.57
CA MET A 2 -9.06 -21.04 -36.32
C MET A 2 -8.62 -19.58 -36.29
N CYS A 3 -9.56 -18.66 -36.44
CA CYS A 3 -9.32 -17.25 -36.27
C CYS A 3 -8.98 -16.95 -34.80
N ILE A 4 -7.70 -16.91 -34.48
CA ILE A 4 -7.17 -16.46 -33.18
C ILE A 4 -7.43 -14.96 -32.95
N ARG A 5 -8.07 -14.29 -33.91
CA ARG A 5 -8.27 -12.82 -33.92
C ARG A 5 -9.43 -12.30 -33.08
N ASP A 6 -10.28 -13.14 -32.53
CA ASP A 6 -11.56 -12.69 -31.96
C ASP A 6 -11.58 -12.57 -30.42
N ARG A 7 -10.46 -12.82 -29.74
CA ARG A 7 -10.35 -12.57 -28.30
C ARG A 7 -9.30 -11.50 -28.01
N VAL A 8 -9.76 -10.28 -27.90
CA VAL A 8 -8.93 -9.21 -27.31
C VAL A 8 -8.77 -9.53 -25.84
N GLY A 9 -7.53 -9.73 -25.39
CA GLY A 9 -7.22 -9.92 -23.97
C GLY A 9 -7.54 -8.65 -23.18
N GLY A 10 -7.97 -8.82 -21.93
CA GLY A 10 -8.12 -7.73 -20.95
C GLY A 10 -6.93 -7.67 -20.00
N LEU A 11 -6.79 -6.55 -19.29
CA LEU A 11 -5.84 -6.44 -18.17
C LEU A 11 -6.43 -7.15 -16.94
N HIS A 12 -5.55 -7.78 -16.18
CA HIS A 12 -5.92 -8.37 -14.89
C HIS A 12 -6.46 -7.28 -13.93
N PRO A 13 -7.49 -7.55 -13.09
CA PRO A 13 -8.07 -6.54 -12.19
C PRO A 13 -7.04 -5.88 -11.27
N LEU A 14 -6.03 -6.60 -10.79
CA LEU A 14 -4.94 -6.01 -10.01
C LEU A 14 -4.12 -5.02 -10.84
N THR A 15 -3.85 -5.31 -12.12
CA THR A 15 -3.15 -4.39 -13.01
C THR A 15 -3.98 -3.13 -13.25
N LEU A 16 -5.30 -3.27 -13.46
CA LEU A 16 -6.20 -2.14 -13.64
C LEU A 16 -6.18 -1.22 -12.41
N VAL A 17 -6.30 -1.79 -11.22
CA VAL A 17 -6.27 -1.02 -9.96
C VAL A 17 -4.91 -0.37 -9.75
N THR A 18 -3.82 -1.11 -9.95
CA THR A 18 -2.46 -0.59 -9.82
C THR A 18 -2.24 0.63 -10.74
N ASN A 19 -2.62 0.52 -12.01
CA ASN A 19 -2.48 1.62 -12.97
C ASN A 19 -3.32 2.83 -12.54
N GLN A 20 -4.56 2.62 -12.09
CA GLN A 20 -5.41 3.72 -11.62
C GLN A 20 -4.83 4.45 -10.41
N ILE A 21 -4.25 3.71 -9.45
CA ILE A 21 -3.58 4.31 -8.29
C ILE A 21 -2.36 5.12 -8.76
N ILE A 22 -1.53 4.52 -9.63
CA ILE A 22 -0.35 5.20 -10.20
C ILE A 22 -0.76 6.49 -10.91
N ASP A 23 -1.79 6.46 -11.76
CA ASP A 23 -2.26 7.63 -12.50
C ASP A 23 -2.70 8.76 -11.57
N VAL A 24 -3.43 8.42 -10.49
CA VAL A 24 -3.87 9.42 -9.51
C VAL A 24 -2.69 10.09 -8.82
N PHE A 25 -1.73 9.31 -8.32
CA PHE A 25 -0.58 9.85 -7.58
C PHE A 25 0.45 10.50 -8.50
N SER A 26 0.65 9.98 -9.73
CA SER A 26 1.50 10.62 -10.74
C SER A 26 0.95 12.02 -11.09
N GLY A 27 -0.38 12.16 -11.18
CA GLY A 27 -1.02 13.46 -11.33
C GLY A 27 -0.82 14.43 -10.15
N MET A 28 -0.39 13.91 -8.98
CA MET A 28 0.03 14.68 -7.82
C MET A 28 1.55 14.87 -7.74
N GLY A 29 2.31 14.43 -8.76
CA GLY A 29 3.76 14.59 -8.86
C GLY A 29 4.57 13.48 -8.19
N PHE A 30 3.99 12.31 -7.92
CA PHE A 30 4.77 11.15 -7.46
C PHE A 30 5.47 10.49 -8.63
N SER A 31 6.74 10.14 -8.45
CA SER A 31 7.47 9.19 -9.29
C SER A 31 7.13 7.75 -8.90
N VAL A 32 7.46 6.78 -9.73
CA VAL A 32 7.26 5.35 -9.44
C VAL A 32 8.60 4.65 -9.43
N GLY A 33 8.91 3.92 -8.36
CA GLY A 33 10.13 3.14 -8.20
C GLY A 33 9.85 1.65 -8.13
N THR A 34 10.80 0.84 -8.64
CA THR A 34 10.78 -0.62 -8.53
C THR A 34 11.94 -1.08 -7.66
N PHE A 35 11.67 -1.98 -6.72
CA PHE A 35 12.62 -2.42 -5.71
C PHE A 35 12.65 -3.95 -5.61
N PRO A 36 13.73 -4.55 -5.09
CA PRO A 36 13.90 -6.00 -4.99
C PRO A 36 12.81 -6.66 -4.15
N GLU A 37 12.40 -7.88 -4.54
CA GLU A 37 11.49 -8.73 -3.75
C GLU A 37 12.25 -9.53 -2.68
N ILE A 38 13.51 -9.90 -2.98
CA ILE A 38 14.43 -10.44 -1.98
C ILE A 38 15.11 -9.24 -1.34
N GLU A 39 14.90 -9.11 -0.03
CA GLU A 39 15.37 -7.97 0.73
C GLU A 39 16.29 -8.45 1.86
N ASP A 40 17.17 -7.60 2.32
CA ASP A 40 17.92 -7.84 3.54
C ASP A 40 17.13 -7.40 4.79
N ASP A 41 17.53 -7.94 5.93
CA ASP A 41 16.91 -7.64 7.22
C ASP A 41 17.02 -6.16 7.58
N ASP A 42 18.10 -5.49 7.18
CA ASP A 42 18.36 -4.08 7.50
C ASP A 42 17.33 -3.16 6.86
N HIS A 43 17.07 -3.33 5.55
CA HIS A 43 16.09 -2.54 4.81
C HIS A 43 14.64 -2.93 5.13
N ASN A 44 14.37 -4.23 5.37
CA ASN A 44 13.01 -4.68 5.64
C ASN A 44 12.53 -4.37 7.07
N PHE A 45 13.45 -4.29 8.05
CA PHE A 45 13.12 -4.15 9.46
C PHE A 45 13.95 -3.12 10.21
N THR A 46 15.26 -3.30 10.32
CA THR A 46 16.10 -2.58 11.28
C THR A 46 16.05 -1.07 11.05
N ARG A 47 16.26 -0.62 9.83
CA ARG A 47 16.25 0.81 9.47
C ARG A 47 14.85 1.42 9.45
N LEU A 48 13.82 0.59 9.40
CA LEU A 48 12.42 0.97 9.56
C LEU A 48 11.99 1.04 11.05
N ASN A 49 12.96 1.14 11.97
CA ASN A 49 12.72 1.22 13.41
C ASN A 49 12.10 -0.07 13.99
N VAL A 50 12.42 -1.23 13.41
CA VAL A 50 12.03 -2.56 13.88
C VAL A 50 13.30 -3.38 14.19
N PRO A 51 13.97 -3.13 15.33
CA PRO A 51 15.17 -3.88 15.72
C PRO A 51 14.86 -5.35 16.00
N LYS A 52 15.91 -6.20 16.13
CA LYS A 52 15.76 -7.67 16.24
C LYS A 52 14.91 -8.15 17.41
N ASP A 53 14.89 -7.41 18.47
CA ASP A 53 14.13 -7.67 19.71
C ASP A 53 12.78 -6.94 19.79
N HIS A 54 12.35 -6.27 18.70
CA HIS A 54 11.11 -5.51 18.69
C HIS A 54 9.89 -6.44 18.58
N PRO A 55 8.86 -6.32 19.46
CA PRO A 55 7.69 -7.21 19.44
C PRO A 55 6.92 -7.22 18.13
N ALA A 56 6.94 -6.11 17.36
CA ALA A 56 6.26 -6.04 16.05
C ALA A 56 6.90 -6.96 15.01
N ARG A 57 8.14 -7.43 15.21
CA ARG A 57 8.83 -8.38 14.33
C ARG A 57 8.25 -9.80 14.48
N ASP A 58 7.89 -10.19 15.69
CA ASP A 58 7.30 -11.49 16.00
C ASP A 58 5.86 -11.62 15.45
N MET A 59 5.22 -10.50 15.13
CA MET A 59 3.87 -10.45 14.56
C MET A 59 3.83 -10.70 13.07
N GLN A 60 4.99 -10.83 12.40
CA GLN A 60 5.08 -11.01 10.96
C GLN A 60 5.67 -12.39 10.64
N ASP A 61 4.84 -13.24 10.09
CA ASP A 61 5.29 -14.51 9.51
C ASP A 61 6.12 -14.24 8.25
N THR A 62 7.43 -14.33 8.38
CA THR A 62 8.41 -13.95 7.36
C THR A 62 9.01 -15.18 6.71
N PHE A 63 9.09 -15.21 5.38
CA PHE A 63 9.86 -16.21 4.64
C PHE A 63 11.33 -15.82 4.58
N TYR A 64 12.16 -16.37 5.46
CA TYR A 64 13.61 -16.23 5.43
C TYR A 64 14.24 -17.18 4.40
N LEU A 65 15.14 -16.64 3.59
CA LEU A 65 15.95 -17.39 2.62
C LEU A 65 17.32 -17.76 3.24
N SER A 66 17.81 -16.93 4.14
CA SER A 66 19.02 -17.12 4.93
C SER A 66 18.93 -16.28 6.19
N ASP A 67 20.00 -16.25 6.99
CA ASP A 67 20.09 -15.39 8.18
C ASP A 67 20.07 -13.89 7.84
N GLU A 68 20.40 -13.52 6.60
CA GLU A 68 20.50 -12.13 6.13
C GLU A 68 19.41 -11.72 5.16
N PHE A 69 18.86 -12.66 4.39
CA PHE A 69 17.92 -12.37 3.31
C PHE A 69 16.56 -13.02 3.52
N LEU A 70 15.52 -12.31 3.10
CA LEU A 70 14.12 -12.72 3.23
C LEU A 70 13.32 -12.30 1.98
N LEU A 71 12.13 -12.87 1.82
CA LEU A 71 11.12 -12.30 0.93
C LEU A 71 10.46 -11.13 1.66
N ARG A 72 10.50 -9.94 1.07
CA ARG A 72 10.00 -8.71 1.72
C ARG A 72 8.57 -8.86 2.18
N THR A 73 8.29 -8.48 3.41
CA THR A 73 6.96 -8.53 4.04
C THR A 73 6.12 -7.30 3.73
N GLN A 74 6.75 -6.26 3.19
CA GLN A 74 6.18 -4.96 2.85
C GLN A 74 7.05 -4.28 1.79
N THR A 75 6.52 -3.27 1.12
CA THR A 75 7.31 -2.48 0.15
C THR A 75 8.11 -1.36 0.81
N SER A 76 8.05 -1.21 2.13
CA SER A 76 8.70 -0.15 2.92
C SER A 76 10.24 -0.13 2.80
N GLY A 77 10.90 -1.26 2.49
CA GLY A 77 12.32 -1.29 2.17
C GLY A 77 12.70 -0.35 1.03
N GLY A 78 11.78 -0.13 0.08
CA GLY A 78 11.93 0.84 -1.00
C GLY A 78 12.05 2.29 -0.52
N GLN A 79 11.44 2.64 0.64
CA GLN A 79 11.61 3.96 1.25
C GLN A 79 13.07 4.18 1.65
N ILE A 80 13.65 3.21 2.35
CA ILE A 80 15.05 3.24 2.80
C ILE A 80 15.98 3.35 1.59
N ARG A 81 15.79 2.46 0.60
CA ARG A 81 16.61 2.47 -0.63
C ARG A 81 16.51 3.78 -1.41
N THR A 82 15.35 4.42 -1.41
CA THR A 82 15.18 5.74 -2.03
C THR A 82 15.94 6.81 -1.25
N MET A 83 15.81 6.83 0.08
CA MET A 83 16.47 7.81 0.93
C MET A 83 18.00 7.64 0.96
N ASP A 84 18.53 6.45 0.66
CA ASP A 84 19.96 6.20 0.53
C ASP A 84 20.58 6.89 -0.68
N VAL A 85 19.84 6.99 -1.78
CA VAL A 85 20.35 7.49 -3.06
C VAL A 85 19.83 8.87 -3.44
N GLN A 86 18.73 9.31 -2.81
CA GLN A 86 18.10 10.60 -3.12
C GLN A 86 17.95 11.44 -1.85
N LYS A 87 18.36 12.70 -1.92
CA LYS A 87 18.08 13.69 -0.88
C LYS A 87 16.70 14.33 -1.07
N PRO A 88 16.06 14.81 0.01
CA PRO A 88 14.81 15.57 -0.13
C PRO A 88 14.95 16.76 -1.11
N PRO A 89 13.89 17.10 -1.87
CA PRO A 89 12.55 16.56 -1.76
C PRO A 89 12.38 15.17 -2.41
N ILE A 90 11.65 14.29 -1.72
CA ILE A 90 11.31 12.94 -2.20
C ILE A 90 9.80 12.82 -2.31
N LYS A 91 9.31 12.25 -3.40
CA LYS A 91 7.90 11.97 -3.63
C LYS A 91 7.76 10.78 -4.55
N ILE A 92 7.53 9.59 -3.99
CA ILE A 92 7.64 8.33 -4.72
C ILE A 92 6.57 7.32 -4.32
N LEU A 93 6.11 6.52 -5.28
CA LEU A 93 5.32 5.30 -5.10
C LEU A 93 6.19 4.06 -5.31
N MET A 94 5.90 3.04 -4.54
CA MET A 94 6.65 1.77 -4.54
C MET A 94 5.66 0.60 -4.63
N PRO A 95 5.16 0.29 -5.85
CA PRO A 95 4.33 -0.88 -6.07
C PRO A 95 5.17 -2.15 -6.07
N GLY A 96 4.60 -3.26 -5.56
CA GLY A 96 5.26 -4.54 -5.69
C GLY A 96 4.61 -5.68 -4.93
N ARG A 97 5.06 -6.90 -5.22
CA ARG A 97 4.66 -8.10 -4.50
C ARG A 97 5.32 -8.13 -3.12
N VAL A 98 4.59 -8.63 -2.15
CA VAL A 98 5.04 -8.85 -0.78
C VAL A 98 4.62 -10.23 -0.32
N PHE A 99 5.29 -10.76 0.71
CA PHE A 99 5.18 -12.16 1.08
C PHE A 99 5.03 -12.28 2.60
N ARG A 100 4.02 -13.06 3.03
CA ARG A 100 3.77 -13.41 4.43
C ARG A 100 3.31 -14.85 4.49
N SER A 101 3.63 -15.59 5.54
CA SER A 101 3.25 -17.00 5.62
C SER A 101 1.76 -17.24 5.89
N ASP A 102 0.98 -16.20 6.11
CA ASP A 102 -0.47 -16.26 6.30
C ASP A 102 -1.19 -16.78 5.04
N SER A 103 -2.15 -17.68 5.26
CA SER A 103 -3.00 -18.21 4.18
C SER A 103 -4.39 -18.54 4.68
N ASP A 104 -5.40 -17.75 4.29
CA ASP A 104 -6.82 -18.02 4.54
C ASP A 104 -7.70 -17.44 3.41
N ALA A 105 -9.01 -17.39 3.59
CA ALA A 105 -9.95 -16.88 2.59
C ALA A 105 -9.75 -15.37 2.25
N THR A 106 -9.05 -14.63 3.10
CA THR A 106 -8.82 -13.19 3.00
C THR A 106 -7.33 -12.82 2.87
N HIS A 107 -6.43 -13.80 3.10
CA HIS A 107 -4.98 -13.65 3.03
C HIS A 107 -4.38 -14.65 2.05
N SER A 108 -3.43 -14.16 1.25
CA SER A 108 -2.60 -14.96 0.35
C SER A 108 -1.14 -14.86 0.80
N PRO A 109 -0.36 -15.95 0.70
CA PRO A 109 1.07 -15.91 1.01
C PRO A 109 1.86 -14.89 0.17
N MET A 110 1.33 -14.54 -0.99
CA MET A 110 1.82 -13.47 -1.85
C MET A 110 0.64 -12.55 -2.16
N PHE A 111 0.84 -11.24 -2.00
CA PHE A 111 -0.12 -10.22 -2.40
C PHE A 111 0.64 -8.97 -2.87
N HIS A 112 -0.11 -7.97 -3.37
CA HIS A 112 0.48 -6.75 -3.89
C HIS A 112 0.23 -5.59 -2.94
N GLN A 113 1.28 -4.83 -2.70
CA GLN A 113 1.24 -3.60 -1.91
C GLN A 113 1.76 -2.43 -2.75
N MET A 114 1.25 -1.25 -2.46
CA MET A 114 1.80 0.00 -2.97
C MET A 114 1.99 0.94 -1.79
N GLU A 115 3.21 1.38 -1.58
CA GLU A 115 3.50 2.41 -0.59
C GLU A 115 3.84 3.73 -1.27
N GLY A 116 3.50 4.82 -0.60
CA GLY A 116 3.89 6.17 -0.98
C GLY A 116 4.72 6.80 0.12
N LEU A 117 5.77 7.52 -0.28
CA LEU A 117 6.64 8.30 0.59
C LEU A 117 6.75 9.72 0.08
N VAL A 118 6.58 10.68 0.97
CA VAL A 118 6.93 12.09 0.76
C VAL A 118 7.87 12.52 1.87
N VAL A 119 9.00 13.12 1.53
CA VAL A 119 9.92 13.76 2.48
C VAL A 119 10.31 15.12 1.94
N ASP A 120 10.00 16.16 2.70
CA ASP A 120 10.35 17.55 2.37
C ASP A 120 10.33 18.39 3.65
N LYS A 121 10.56 19.70 3.53
CA LYS A 121 10.45 20.64 4.68
C LYS A 121 8.98 20.85 5.05
N GLY A 122 8.68 20.73 6.35
CA GLY A 122 7.39 21.10 6.92
C GLY A 122 6.22 20.18 6.52
N ILE A 123 6.48 18.95 6.12
CA ILE A 123 5.44 17.95 5.82
C ILE A 123 4.72 17.53 7.11
N THR A 124 3.40 17.44 7.05
CA THR A 124 2.51 17.20 8.18
C THR A 124 1.55 16.03 7.94
N LEU A 125 0.86 15.59 9.01
CA LEU A 125 -0.26 14.64 8.90
C LEU A 125 -1.42 15.21 8.06
N GLY A 126 -1.60 16.53 8.04
CA GLY A 126 -2.59 17.20 7.20
C GLY A 126 -2.29 17.04 5.71
N ASP A 127 -1.02 17.06 5.32
CA ASP A 127 -0.61 16.83 3.92
C ASP A 127 -0.90 15.37 3.50
N LEU A 128 -0.65 14.39 4.38
CA LEU A 128 -1.07 13.00 4.17
C LEU A 128 -2.57 12.91 3.96
N GLN A 129 -3.37 13.52 4.86
CA GLN A 129 -4.82 13.50 4.75
C GLN A 129 -5.32 14.15 3.45
N GLY A 130 -4.72 15.26 3.02
CA GLY A 130 -5.04 15.95 1.77
C GLY A 130 -4.76 15.07 0.54
N ALA A 131 -3.60 14.42 0.50
CA ALA A 131 -3.23 13.49 -0.57
C ALA A 131 -4.18 12.29 -0.64
N LEU A 132 -4.51 11.69 0.51
CA LEU A 132 -5.41 10.54 0.59
C LEU A 132 -6.87 10.91 0.27
N ASN A 133 -7.34 12.09 0.67
CA ASN A 133 -8.67 12.59 0.25
C ASN A 133 -8.77 12.68 -1.26
N THR A 134 -7.76 13.26 -1.92
CA THR A 134 -7.71 13.35 -3.39
C THR A 134 -7.72 11.98 -4.02
N PHE A 135 -6.94 11.05 -3.49
CA PHE A 135 -6.87 9.67 -3.96
C PHE A 135 -8.23 8.96 -3.88
N VAL A 136 -8.86 8.95 -2.70
CA VAL A 136 -10.12 8.21 -2.49
C VAL A 136 -11.27 8.80 -3.30
N GLN A 137 -11.31 10.12 -3.45
CA GLN A 137 -12.33 10.79 -4.28
C GLN A 137 -12.21 10.43 -5.75
N LYS A 138 -10.99 10.34 -6.28
CA LYS A 138 -10.76 9.91 -7.67
C LYS A 138 -11.04 8.42 -7.89
N LEU A 139 -10.84 7.58 -6.88
CA LEU A 139 -11.00 6.13 -7.00
C LEU A 139 -12.43 5.65 -6.74
N PHE A 140 -13.11 6.22 -5.74
CA PHE A 140 -14.40 5.78 -5.23
C PHE A 140 -15.55 6.79 -5.41
N GLY A 141 -15.26 7.97 -5.96
CA GLY A 141 -16.24 9.03 -6.20
C GLY A 141 -16.06 10.28 -5.35
N ALA A 142 -16.47 11.42 -5.88
CA ALA A 142 -16.21 12.75 -5.33
C ALA A 142 -16.75 12.98 -3.90
N ASP A 143 -17.79 12.25 -3.51
CA ASP A 143 -18.42 12.37 -2.17
C ASP A 143 -17.72 11.51 -1.11
N THR A 144 -16.71 10.70 -1.50
CA THR A 144 -15.97 9.84 -0.57
C THR A 144 -15.10 10.70 0.35
N ARG A 145 -15.21 10.44 1.65
CA ARG A 145 -14.46 11.14 2.71
C ARG A 145 -13.53 10.19 3.42
N THR A 146 -12.40 10.69 3.91
CA THR A 146 -11.49 9.94 4.77
C THR A 146 -11.74 10.27 6.24
N ARG A 147 -11.43 9.28 7.09
CA ARG A 147 -11.34 9.41 8.55
C ARG A 147 -10.04 8.78 9.00
N LEU A 148 -9.27 9.52 9.78
CA LEU A 148 -8.05 9.00 10.40
C LEU A 148 -8.38 8.44 11.79
N ARG A 149 -7.94 7.22 12.07
CA ARG A 149 -8.00 6.61 13.41
C ARG A 149 -6.58 6.42 13.93
N PRO A 150 -6.28 6.74 15.19
CA PRO A 150 -4.98 6.46 15.78
C PRO A 150 -4.62 4.97 15.63
N SER A 151 -3.37 4.70 15.28
CA SER A 151 -2.81 3.36 15.17
C SER A 151 -1.35 3.36 15.62
N TYR A 152 -0.67 2.24 15.48
CA TYR A 152 0.75 2.11 15.78
C TYR A 152 1.47 1.34 14.67
N PHE A 153 2.47 1.99 14.09
CA PHE A 153 3.46 1.36 13.22
C PHE A 153 4.86 1.84 13.64
N PRO A 154 5.87 0.96 13.71
CA PRO A 154 7.20 1.34 14.20
C PRO A 154 7.86 2.46 13.40
N PHE A 155 7.57 2.53 12.10
CA PHE A 155 8.18 3.44 11.14
C PHE A 155 7.43 4.77 10.95
N THR A 156 6.29 4.98 11.63
CA THR A 156 5.54 6.25 11.61
C THR A 156 5.14 6.69 13.01
N GLU A 157 5.12 8.02 13.26
CA GLU A 157 4.66 8.63 14.51
C GLU A 157 4.28 10.10 14.26
N PRO A 158 2.98 10.48 14.39
CA PRO A 158 1.84 9.61 14.69
C PRO A 158 1.51 8.65 13.54
N SER A 159 1.00 7.46 13.92
CA SER A 159 0.49 6.47 12.99
C SER A 159 -1.03 6.52 12.93
N VAL A 160 -1.59 6.26 11.76
CA VAL A 160 -3.03 6.26 11.55
C VAL A 160 -3.46 5.11 10.64
N GLU A 161 -4.62 4.55 10.93
CA GLU A 161 -5.42 3.80 9.97
C GLU A 161 -6.38 4.77 9.28
N VAL A 162 -6.62 4.53 8.01
CA VAL A 162 -7.43 5.40 7.17
C VAL A 162 -8.67 4.65 6.71
N ASP A 163 -9.82 5.14 7.18
CA ASP A 163 -11.13 4.68 6.74
C ASP A 163 -11.66 5.61 5.66
N VAL A 164 -12.42 5.04 4.72
CA VAL A 164 -13.23 5.79 3.76
C VAL A 164 -14.72 5.66 4.10
N SER A 165 -15.49 6.72 3.87
CA SER A 165 -16.95 6.62 3.95
C SER A 165 -17.42 5.55 2.95
N CYS A 166 -18.32 4.67 3.38
CA CYS A 166 -18.78 3.59 2.53
C CYS A 166 -19.44 4.16 1.27
N PHE A 167 -18.89 3.87 0.13
CA PHE A 167 -19.35 4.35 -1.17
C PHE A 167 -20.64 3.65 -1.63
N GLU A 168 -20.93 2.44 -1.12
CA GLU A 168 -22.16 1.70 -1.42
C GLU A 168 -23.38 2.30 -0.71
N CYS A 169 -23.27 2.58 0.59
CA CYS A 169 -24.38 3.08 1.40
C CYS A 169 -24.30 4.56 1.75
N HIS A 170 -23.27 5.26 1.23
CA HIS A 170 -23.03 6.68 1.51
C HIS A 170 -23.02 7.00 3.02
N GLY A 171 -22.39 6.12 3.80
CA GLY A 171 -22.25 6.28 5.26
C GLY A 171 -23.44 5.84 6.10
N LYS A 172 -24.54 5.33 5.51
CA LYS A 172 -25.75 4.91 6.23
C LYS A 172 -25.62 3.58 6.96
N GLY A 173 -24.65 2.76 6.58
CA GLY A 173 -24.44 1.42 7.09
C GLY A 173 -25.05 0.34 6.18
N CYS A 174 -24.26 -0.63 5.74
CA CYS A 174 -24.66 -1.77 4.92
C CYS A 174 -23.79 -2.99 5.24
N PRO A 175 -24.08 -4.18 4.71
CA PRO A 175 -23.25 -5.37 4.94
C PRO A 175 -21.77 -5.19 4.54
N LEU A 176 -21.47 -4.46 3.45
CA LEU A 176 -20.12 -4.19 3.00
C LEU A 176 -19.28 -3.47 4.07
N CYS A 177 -19.81 -2.47 4.72
CA CYS A 177 -19.16 -1.72 5.79
C CYS A 177 -19.46 -2.27 7.19
N LYS A 178 -20.03 -3.47 7.30
CA LYS A 178 -20.46 -4.07 8.57
C LYS A 178 -21.34 -3.12 9.41
N HIS A 179 -22.22 -2.39 8.74
CA HIS A 179 -23.15 -1.40 9.30
C HIS A 179 -22.51 -0.19 10.00
N THR A 180 -21.20 0.01 9.85
CA THR A 180 -20.48 1.14 10.47
C THR A 180 -20.53 2.43 9.65
N GLY A 181 -20.84 2.33 8.36
CA GLY A 181 -20.73 3.45 7.40
C GLY A 181 -19.30 3.76 6.93
N TRP A 182 -18.29 3.03 7.45
CA TRP A 182 -16.89 3.23 7.16
C TRP A 182 -16.19 1.94 6.77
N ILE A 183 -15.19 2.04 5.90
CA ILE A 183 -14.38 0.89 5.42
C ILE A 183 -12.92 1.26 5.59
N GLU A 184 -12.18 0.44 6.34
CA GLU A 184 -10.72 0.56 6.44
C GLU A 184 -10.08 0.16 5.13
N VAL A 185 -9.16 0.99 4.63
CA VAL A 185 -8.53 0.80 3.31
C VAL A 185 -7.01 0.78 3.34
N LEU A 186 -6.37 1.52 4.26
CA LEU A 186 -4.92 1.64 4.30
C LEU A 186 -4.41 2.14 5.66
N GLY A 187 -3.11 1.96 5.90
CA GLY A 187 -2.39 2.55 7.02
C GLY A 187 -1.36 3.58 6.56
N GLY A 188 -0.98 4.49 7.44
CA GLY A 188 0.03 5.51 7.17
C GLY A 188 0.39 6.34 8.39
N GLY A 189 1.11 7.41 8.18
CA GLY A 189 1.48 8.34 9.25
C GLY A 189 2.63 9.27 8.87
N VAL A 190 3.04 10.07 9.83
CA VAL A 190 4.26 10.87 9.70
C VAL A 190 5.46 9.94 9.87
N VAL A 191 6.46 10.06 9.00
CA VAL A 191 7.67 9.22 9.06
C VAL A 191 8.36 9.43 10.40
N ASN A 192 8.65 8.33 11.09
CA ASN A 192 9.31 8.37 12.39
C ASN A 192 10.71 9.02 12.23
N ARG A 193 11.06 9.93 13.14
CA ARG A 193 12.34 10.64 13.14
C ARG A 193 13.54 9.67 13.06
N LYS A 194 13.43 8.52 13.74
CA LYS A 194 14.46 7.49 13.72
C LYS A 194 14.70 6.89 12.34
N VAL A 195 13.68 6.76 11.53
CA VAL A 195 13.79 6.29 10.13
C VAL A 195 14.56 7.31 9.29
N LEU A 196 14.27 8.62 9.45
CA LEU A 196 15.02 9.68 8.75
C LEU A 196 16.50 9.68 9.18
N GLU A 197 16.77 9.61 10.50
CA GLU A 197 18.13 9.52 11.05
C GLU A 197 18.90 8.31 10.48
N ASN A 198 18.25 7.13 10.42
CA ASN A 198 18.83 5.91 9.87
C ASN A 198 19.19 6.05 8.36
N CYS A 199 18.60 7.03 7.67
CA CYS A 199 18.88 7.36 6.27
C CYS A 199 19.75 8.63 6.09
N ASN A 200 20.38 9.13 7.16
CA ASN A 200 21.18 10.35 7.17
C ASN A 200 20.43 11.59 6.64
N ILE A 201 19.13 11.69 6.96
CA ILE A 201 18.29 12.84 6.73
C ILE A 201 18.03 13.52 8.08
N ASP A 202 18.32 14.82 8.18
CA ASP A 202 18.13 15.58 9.41
C ASP A 202 16.64 15.76 9.72
N PRO A 203 16.12 15.15 10.81
CA PRO A 203 14.70 15.25 11.16
C PRO A 203 14.31 16.58 11.78
N ASP A 204 15.24 17.49 12.05
CA ASP A 204 14.95 18.86 12.46
C ASP A 204 14.75 19.79 11.26
N GLU A 205 15.29 19.43 10.09
CA GLU A 205 15.12 20.16 8.84
C GLU A 205 13.99 19.58 7.99
N TYR A 206 13.84 18.24 7.96
CA TYR A 206 12.91 17.52 7.10
C TYR A 206 11.91 16.70 7.90
N SER A 207 10.71 16.60 7.36
CA SER A 207 9.66 15.71 7.83
C SER A 207 9.06 14.98 6.63
N GLY A 208 8.24 13.95 6.89
CA GLY A 208 7.63 13.21 5.79
C GLY A 208 6.38 12.48 6.23
N PHE A 209 5.63 12.01 5.26
CA PHE A 209 4.58 11.02 5.49
C PHE A 209 4.80 9.80 4.61
N ALA A 210 4.31 8.65 5.11
CA ALA A 210 4.24 7.42 4.36
C ALA A 210 2.86 6.77 4.52
N PHE A 211 2.44 6.00 3.52
CA PHE A 211 1.22 5.21 3.56
C PHE A 211 1.38 3.92 2.77
N GLY A 212 0.64 2.86 3.15
CA GLY A 212 0.67 1.57 2.47
C GLY A 212 -0.72 1.06 2.11
N ILE A 213 -0.92 0.68 0.85
CA ILE A 213 -2.19 0.24 0.28
C ILE A 213 -2.05 -1.22 -0.17
N GLY A 214 -2.94 -2.11 0.29
CA GLY A 214 -3.09 -3.45 -0.27
C GLY A 214 -3.91 -3.39 -1.56
N ILE A 215 -3.31 -3.77 -2.70
CA ILE A 215 -3.95 -3.66 -4.03
C ILE A 215 -5.15 -4.59 -4.13
N GLU A 216 -5.04 -5.82 -3.62
CA GLU A 216 -6.14 -6.78 -3.57
C GLU A 216 -7.34 -6.23 -2.79
N ARG A 217 -7.07 -5.56 -1.66
CA ARG A 217 -8.12 -4.95 -0.85
C ARG A 217 -8.90 -3.90 -1.64
N ILE A 218 -8.21 -3.05 -2.37
CA ILE A 218 -8.84 -2.05 -3.24
C ILE A 218 -9.62 -2.73 -4.38
N ALA A 219 -9.04 -3.75 -5.03
CA ALA A 219 -9.71 -4.48 -6.10
C ALA A 219 -10.99 -5.19 -5.61
N MET A 220 -10.91 -5.85 -4.44
CA MET A 220 -12.06 -6.50 -3.80
C MET A 220 -13.18 -5.49 -3.54
N LEU A 221 -12.86 -4.35 -2.98
CA LEU A 221 -13.84 -3.29 -2.69
C LEU A 221 -14.44 -2.70 -3.96
N LYS A 222 -13.61 -2.42 -4.96
CA LYS A 222 -14.03 -1.74 -6.19
C LYS A 222 -14.89 -2.61 -7.09
N TYR A 223 -14.58 -3.90 -7.16
CA TYR A 223 -15.23 -4.84 -8.08
C TYR A 223 -16.19 -5.81 -7.37
N GLY A 224 -16.41 -5.68 -6.07
CA GLY A 224 -17.26 -6.57 -5.29
C GLY A 224 -16.75 -8.01 -5.21
N ILE A 225 -15.42 -8.21 -5.28
CA ILE A 225 -14.80 -9.53 -5.19
C ILE A 225 -14.77 -9.95 -3.73
N ASN A 226 -15.36 -11.10 -3.42
CA ASN A 226 -15.54 -11.59 -2.05
C ASN A 226 -14.50 -12.62 -1.59
N ASN A 227 -13.65 -13.10 -2.52
CA ASN A 227 -12.59 -14.07 -2.25
C ASN A 227 -11.32 -13.65 -2.99
N ILE A 228 -10.23 -13.47 -2.25
CA ILE A 228 -8.93 -13.08 -2.79
C ILE A 228 -8.37 -14.13 -3.77
N GLY A 229 -8.63 -15.43 -3.53
CA GLY A 229 -8.18 -16.54 -4.37
C GLY A 229 -8.60 -16.40 -5.82
N LEU A 230 -9.78 -15.85 -6.10
CA LEU A 230 -10.27 -15.63 -7.47
C LEU A 230 -9.31 -14.82 -8.34
N MET A 231 -8.52 -13.94 -7.73
CA MET A 231 -7.52 -13.12 -8.43
C MET A 231 -6.25 -13.91 -8.78
N PHE A 232 -6.06 -15.11 -8.22
CA PHE A 232 -4.86 -15.94 -8.40
C PHE A 232 -5.14 -17.30 -9.07
N GLU A 233 -6.42 -17.71 -9.19
CA GLU A 233 -6.81 -18.99 -9.79
C GLU A 233 -6.70 -19.02 -11.32
N ASN A 234 -6.55 -17.87 -11.96
CA ASN A 234 -6.43 -17.73 -13.41
C ASN A 234 -7.67 -18.25 -14.19
N ASP A 235 -8.85 -18.24 -13.57
CA ASP A 235 -10.10 -18.66 -14.21
C ASP A 235 -10.52 -17.62 -15.27
N LEU A 236 -10.60 -18.05 -16.52
CA LEU A 236 -10.95 -17.19 -17.64
C LEU A 236 -12.35 -16.57 -17.49
N ARG A 237 -13.31 -17.28 -16.88
CA ARG A 237 -14.67 -16.75 -16.62
C ARG A 237 -14.66 -15.57 -15.66
N PHE A 238 -13.72 -15.57 -14.69
CA PHE A 238 -13.49 -14.45 -13.80
C PHE A 238 -12.79 -13.30 -14.54
N LEU A 239 -11.69 -13.60 -15.25
CA LEU A 239 -10.89 -12.59 -15.94
C LEU A 239 -11.65 -11.90 -17.08
N GLU A 240 -12.56 -12.62 -17.76
CA GLU A 240 -13.40 -12.06 -18.82
C GLU A 240 -14.34 -10.93 -18.40
N GLN A 241 -14.64 -10.82 -17.10
CA GLN A 241 -15.47 -9.74 -16.54
C GLN A 241 -14.77 -8.37 -16.53
N PHE A 242 -13.44 -8.33 -16.68
CA PHE A 242 -12.61 -7.13 -16.66
C PHE A 242 -12.12 -6.68 -18.02
N LYS A 243 -12.71 -7.21 -19.11
CA LYS A 243 -12.47 -6.71 -20.45
C LYS A 243 -13.22 -5.38 -20.62
N GLY A 244 -12.47 -4.28 -20.72
CA GLY A 244 -12.98 -2.98 -21.10
C GLY A 244 -13.17 -2.86 -22.61
#